data_4354095ddef7207e2d635a9e70cb7998
#
_entry.id   4354095ddef7207e2d635a9e70cb7998
#
_cell.length_a   1.000
_cell.length_b   1.000
_cell.length_c   1.000
_cell.angle_alpha   90.00
_cell.angle_beta   90.00
_cell.angle_gamma   90.00
#
_symmetry.space_group_name_H-M   'P 1'
#
loop_
_entity.id
_entity.type
_entity.pdbx_description
1 polymer ?
#
loop_
_entity_poly.entity_id
_entity_poly.type
_entity_poly.pdbx_seq_one_letter_code
_entity_poly.pdbx_strand_id
1 'polypeptide(L)'
;MNIWCLMRDQFGHVKPVEEYAGANAVFTYDSTWDPRVMLAAQPDLVLCVNDFIYDISRCLEAARRARIPSLVIQDGILEWRCQYENPLFGAGGGAPQHQPVLADKIACLGSESARQIGAWGNASKVEVTGMPRLDPLLKRTPPKVRRPGTRILVMTAKKPGFTPEQTAVTVRSLRDVKAHFDAVPGIEVIWRLSKGLDETLGVDNRLKDTSGLELAALLETVDAVITTPSTAILEAMVMERPVAALDYHNVPRFVQTAWTISAQEHIAAVVAELLEPHPRKMAFQRDCLDDSLACAGPAAPRVALLMERMIAAGKAGAQAGGNTLRLPPRLLGDDGMSRAGTPPKLSELYPDQQAFAEEDIMEMQARLARQQRRIEELEKVIRRRSILHALYTAGRFVQDSIRHKTGNGT
;
A
#
# COMPACT_ATOMS: atom_id res chain seq x y z
N MET A 1 -9.14 8.07 -27.91
CA MET A 1 -9.88 8.04 -26.62
C MET A 1 -10.04 9.46 -26.11
N ASN A 2 -11.21 9.82 -25.61
CA ASN A 2 -11.47 11.11 -24.96
C ASN A 2 -11.51 10.88 -23.43
N ILE A 3 -10.50 11.35 -22.71
CA ILE A 3 -10.31 11.12 -21.26
C ILE A 3 -10.61 12.41 -20.50
N TRP A 4 -11.59 12.37 -19.60
CA TRP A 4 -11.94 13.50 -18.76
C TRP A 4 -11.28 13.37 -17.39
N CYS A 5 -10.36 14.28 -17.09
CA CYS A 5 -9.55 14.26 -15.87
C CYS A 5 -10.14 15.21 -14.82
N LEU A 6 -10.67 14.67 -13.73
CA LEU A 6 -11.23 15.46 -12.62
C LEU A 6 -10.11 16.03 -11.73
N MET A 7 -9.28 16.89 -12.31
CA MET A 7 -8.14 17.54 -11.65
C MET A 7 -7.81 18.86 -12.34
N ARG A 8 -7.16 19.78 -11.61
CA ARG A 8 -6.91 21.17 -12.09
C ARG A 8 -5.96 21.25 -13.26
N ASP A 9 -4.96 20.40 -13.28
CA ASP A 9 -3.87 20.44 -14.25
C ASP A 9 -3.27 19.04 -14.41
N GLN A 10 -2.28 18.96 -15.24
CA GLN A 10 -1.53 17.75 -15.51
C GLN A 10 -0.81 17.29 -14.25
N PHE A 11 -1.43 16.38 -13.51
CA PHE A 11 -0.88 15.82 -12.30
C PHE A 11 0.24 14.81 -12.62
N GLY A 12 1.29 14.77 -11.80
CA GLY A 12 2.46 13.91 -12.05
C GLY A 12 2.17 12.42 -12.26
N HIS A 13 1.01 11.94 -11.80
CA HIS A 13 0.54 10.56 -12.04
C HIS A 13 -0.07 10.38 -13.43
N VAL A 14 -0.61 11.42 -14.04
CA VAL A 14 -1.30 11.36 -15.34
C VAL A 14 -0.37 11.73 -16.49
N LYS A 15 0.54 12.67 -16.28
CA LYS A 15 1.47 13.15 -17.30
C LYS A 15 2.22 12.04 -18.06
N PRO A 16 2.84 11.03 -17.40
CA PRO A 16 3.51 9.94 -18.12
C PRO A 16 2.54 9.07 -18.93
N VAL A 17 1.29 8.95 -18.47
CA VAL A 17 0.25 8.20 -19.21
C VAL A 17 -0.18 8.94 -20.46
N GLU A 18 -0.38 10.27 -20.36
CA GLU A 18 -0.69 11.15 -21.49
C GLU A 18 0.43 11.16 -22.52
N GLU A 19 1.69 11.32 -22.07
CA GLU A 19 2.86 11.26 -22.93
C GLU A 19 2.98 9.92 -23.66
N TYR A 20 2.70 8.79 -22.97
CA TYR A 20 2.71 7.46 -23.57
C TYR A 20 1.58 7.28 -24.59
N ALA A 21 0.36 7.71 -24.25
CA ALA A 21 -0.80 7.58 -25.13
C ALA A 21 -0.67 8.45 -26.40
N GLY A 22 0.02 9.59 -26.33
CA GLY A 22 0.29 10.48 -27.45
C GLY A 22 -0.98 10.84 -28.22
N ALA A 23 -0.95 10.75 -29.54
CA ALA A 23 -2.09 11.07 -30.41
C ALA A 23 -3.30 10.10 -30.26
N ASN A 24 -3.16 8.98 -29.56
CA ASN A 24 -4.24 8.00 -29.39
C ASN A 24 -5.28 8.41 -28.33
N ALA A 25 -4.98 9.43 -27.51
CA ALA A 25 -5.89 9.92 -26.49
C ALA A 25 -5.80 11.44 -26.33
N VAL A 26 -6.96 12.05 -26.07
CA VAL A 26 -7.08 13.46 -25.70
C VAL A 26 -7.45 13.52 -24.22
N PHE A 27 -6.64 14.21 -23.44
CA PHE A 27 -6.87 14.42 -22.00
C PHE A 27 -7.39 15.82 -21.78
N THR A 28 -8.56 15.93 -21.18
CA THR A 28 -9.19 17.21 -20.80
C THR A 28 -9.19 17.34 -19.30
N TYR A 29 -8.56 18.38 -18.78
CA TYR A 29 -8.46 18.66 -17.35
C TYR A 29 -9.56 19.59 -16.89
N ASP A 30 -10.34 19.18 -15.90
CA ASP A 30 -11.45 19.94 -15.34
C ASP A 30 -11.31 20.13 -13.84
N SER A 31 -11.28 21.39 -13.42
CA SER A 31 -11.27 21.79 -12.01
C SER A 31 -12.63 22.29 -11.51
N THR A 32 -13.63 22.34 -12.39
CA THR A 32 -14.99 22.77 -11.99
C THR A 32 -15.74 21.66 -11.28
N TRP A 33 -15.41 20.39 -11.62
CA TRP A 33 -16.05 19.18 -11.11
C TRP A 33 -17.58 19.24 -11.23
N ASP A 34 -18.05 19.84 -12.35
CA ASP A 34 -19.49 19.91 -12.66
C ASP A 34 -19.88 18.69 -13.54
N PRO A 35 -20.75 17.78 -13.03
CA PRO A 35 -21.19 16.62 -13.79
C PRO A 35 -21.85 16.98 -15.13
N ARG A 36 -22.49 18.15 -15.25
CA ARG A 36 -23.13 18.59 -16.48
C ARG A 36 -22.13 18.95 -17.57
N VAL A 37 -21.05 19.64 -17.18
CA VAL A 37 -19.94 19.98 -18.09
C VAL A 37 -19.23 18.70 -18.55
N MET A 38 -18.92 17.80 -17.64
CA MET A 38 -18.33 16.51 -17.94
C MET A 38 -19.18 15.69 -18.91
N LEU A 39 -20.49 15.55 -18.66
CA LEU A 39 -21.38 14.77 -19.51
C LEU A 39 -21.58 15.40 -20.89
N ALA A 40 -21.61 16.73 -20.99
CA ALA A 40 -21.70 17.45 -22.27
C ALA A 40 -20.46 17.20 -23.17
N ALA A 41 -19.30 16.94 -22.58
CA ALA A 41 -18.08 16.59 -23.32
C ALA A 41 -18.06 15.14 -23.86
N GLN A 42 -19.01 14.30 -23.46
CA GLN A 42 -19.13 12.89 -23.90
C GLN A 42 -17.81 12.12 -23.82
N PRO A 43 -17.15 12.04 -22.62
CA PRO A 43 -15.88 11.35 -22.53
C PRO A 43 -16.05 9.83 -22.69
N ASP A 44 -15.02 9.17 -23.19
CA ASP A 44 -14.93 7.70 -23.22
C ASP A 44 -14.62 7.13 -21.83
N LEU A 45 -13.91 7.90 -20.97
CA LEU A 45 -13.53 7.50 -19.63
C LEU A 45 -13.33 8.74 -18.74
N VAL A 46 -13.69 8.61 -17.45
CA VAL A 46 -13.45 9.62 -16.41
C VAL A 46 -12.28 9.15 -15.55
N LEU A 47 -11.29 10.02 -15.35
CA LEU A 47 -10.07 9.76 -14.60
C LEU A 47 -9.97 10.68 -13.39
N CYS A 48 -9.60 10.15 -12.24
CA CYS A 48 -9.30 10.93 -11.03
C CYS A 48 -8.15 10.32 -10.21
N VAL A 49 -7.65 11.05 -9.21
CA VAL A 49 -6.68 10.57 -8.22
C VAL A 49 -7.25 10.55 -6.81
N ASN A 50 -8.41 11.19 -6.60
CA ASN A 50 -9.09 11.30 -5.29
C ASN A 50 -10.60 11.14 -5.48
N ASP A 51 -11.10 9.92 -5.38
CA ASP A 51 -12.51 9.61 -5.59
C ASP A 51 -13.41 9.93 -4.38
N PHE A 52 -12.82 10.17 -3.19
CA PHE A 52 -13.54 10.47 -1.95
C PHE A 52 -13.93 11.96 -1.79
N ILE A 53 -13.46 12.86 -2.66
CA ILE A 53 -13.86 14.28 -2.65
C ILE A 53 -15.30 14.39 -3.13
N TYR A 54 -16.16 15.09 -2.38
CA TYR A 54 -17.60 15.15 -2.63
C TYR A 54 -17.96 15.51 -4.08
N ASP A 55 -17.41 16.58 -4.64
CA ASP A 55 -17.73 17.00 -6.00
C ASP A 55 -17.22 16.01 -7.05
N ILE A 56 -16.06 15.39 -6.82
CA ILE A 56 -15.53 14.32 -7.67
C ILE A 56 -16.46 13.10 -7.60
N SER A 57 -16.91 12.71 -6.40
CA SER A 57 -17.83 11.57 -6.23
C SER A 57 -19.15 11.78 -6.96
N ARG A 58 -19.65 13.01 -7.05
CA ARG A 58 -20.83 13.35 -7.85
C ARG A 58 -20.60 13.17 -9.35
N CYS A 59 -19.42 13.54 -9.84
CA CYS A 59 -19.03 13.30 -11.23
C CYS A 59 -18.95 11.80 -11.53
N LEU A 60 -18.34 11.00 -10.63
CA LEU A 60 -18.25 9.55 -10.78
C LEU A 60 -19.63 8.89 -10.78
N GLU A 61 -20.56 9.35 -9.92
CA GLU A 61 -21.93 8.85 -9.91
C GLU A 61 -22.67 9.22 -11.22
N ALA A 62 -22.49 10.43 -11.75
CA ALA A 62 -23.04 10.84 -13.03
C ALA A 62 -22.46 10.02 -14.19
N ALA A 63 -21.15 9.77 -14.21
CA ALA A 63 -20.49 8.91 -15.19
C ALA A 63 -21.06 7.49 -15.16
N ARG A 64 -21.21 6.89 -13.96
CA ARG A 64 -21.81 5.58 -13.77
C ARG A 64 -23.23 5.49 -14.33
N ARG A 65 -24.10 6.50 -14.08
CA ARG A 65 -25.45 6.57 -14.64
C ARG A 65 -25.45 6.70 -16.16
N ALA A 66 -24.48 7.43 -16.71
CA ALA A 66 -24.27 7.56 -18.14
C ALA A 66 -23.54 6.36 -18.77
N ARG A 67 -23.14 5.36 -17.96
CA ARG A 67 -22.37 4.18 -18.38
C ARG A 67 -20.99 4.53 -18.94
N ILE A 68 -20.40 5.60 -18.49
CA ILE A 68 -19.03 6.01 -18.79
C ILE A 68 -18.12 5.40 -17.73
N PRO A 69 -17.13 4.57 -18.08
CA PRO A 69 -16.22 3.97 -17.11
C PRO A 69 -15.39 5.02 -16.38
N SER A 70 -15.08 4.74 -15.12
CA SER A 70 -14.31 5.62 -14.26
C SER A 70 -13.13 4.90 -13.62
N LEU A 71 -11.95 5.56 -13.62
CA LEU A 71 -10.70 5.06 -13.08
C LEU A 71 -10.14 6.03 -12.05
N VAL A 72 -9.75 5.52 -10.88
CA VAL A 72 -8.91 6.26 -9.94
C VAL A 72 -7.48 5.72 -10.00
N ILE A 73 -6.48 6.59 -10.12
CA ILE A 73 -5.07 6.25 -9.97
C ILE A 73 -4.68 6.51 -8.53
N GLN A 74 -4.17 5.51 -7.84
CA GLN A 74 -3.67 5.64 -6.47
C GLN A 74 -2.47 6.61 -6.46
N ASP A 75 -2.53 7.67 -5.65
CA ASP A 75 -1.55 8.77 -5.70
C ASP A 75 -0.35 8.59 -4.76
N GLY A 76 -0.40 7.61 -3.87
CA GLY A 76 0.67 7.33 -2.91
C GLY A 76 0.45 6.03 -2.14
N ILE A 77 1.36 5.74 -1.23
CA ILE A 77 1.22 4.58 -0.33
C ILE A 77 0.01 4.75 0.57
N LEU A 78 -0.58 3.63 0.99
CA LEU A 78 -1.54 3.63 2.08
C LEU A 78 -0.81 3.98 3.39
N GLU A 79 -1.40 4.81 4.21
CA GLU A 79 -0.83 5.23 5.49
C GLU A 79 -1.90 5.15 6.57
N TRP A 80 -1.58 4.44 7.67
CA TRP A 80 -2.52 4.12 8.75
C TRP A 80 -3.19 5.36 9.35
N ARG A 81 -2.39 6.38 9.69
CA ARG A 81 -2.92 7.59 10.30
C ARG A 81 -3.83 8.37 9.34
N CYS A 82 -3.50 8.34 8.03
CA CYS A 82 -4.37 8.93 7.02
C CYS A 82 -5.71 8.23 6.96
N GLN A 83 -5.72 6.90 7.05
CA GLN A 83 -6.94 6.09 6.94
C GLN A 83 -7.81 6.15 8.19
N TYR A 84 -7.22 6.04 9.38
CA TYR A 84 -7.97 5.75 10.61
C TYR A 84 -7.86 6.82 11.70
N GLU A 85 -6.89 7.72 11.61
CA GLU A 85 -6.63 8.73 12.62
C GLU A 85 -6.72 10.18 12.09
N ASN A 86 -7.09 10.33 10.82
CA ASN A 86 -7.32 11.63 10.20
C ASN A 86 -8.72 12.13 10.57
N PRO A 87 -8.87 13.31 11.19
CA PRO A 87 -10.19 13.86 11.57
C PRO A 87 -11.15 14.10 10.39
N LEU A 88 -10.65 14.13 9.16
CA LEU A 88 -11.50 14.22 7.96
C LEU A 88 -12.29 12.93 7.69
N PHE A 89 -11.90 11.81 8.31
CA PHE A 89 -12.50 10.50 8.15
C PHE A 89 -13.03 9.98 9.50
N GLY A 90 -13.99 9.05 9.49
CA GLY A 90 -14.52 8.45 10.71
C GLY A 90 -15.74 9.18 11.29
N ALA A 91 -15.94 9.13 12.59
CA ALA A 91 -17.13 9.65 13.29
C ALA A 91 -17.32 11.15 13.06
N GLY A 92 -18.26 11.54 12.22
CA GLY A 92 -18.56 12.92 11.82
C GLY A 92 -17.84 13.42 10.56
N GLY A 93 -16.97 12.60 9.96
CA GLY A 93 -16.29 12.88 8.69
C GLY A 93 -16.72 11.94 7.57
N GLY A 94 -15.97 11.99 6.44
CA GLY A 94 -16.17 11.08 5.30
C GLY A 94 -15.66 9.67 5.58
N ALA A 95 -15.93 8.75 4.65
CA ALA A 95 -15.31 7.43 4.67
C ALA A 95 -13.78 7.54 4.46
N PRO A 96 -12.98 6.63 5.04
CA PRO A 96 -11.56 6.57 4.74
C PRO A 96 -11.31 6.37 3.23
N GLN A 97 -10.13 6.78 2.76
CA GLN A 97 -9.78 6.66 1.35
C GLN A 97 -9.93 5.21 0.87
N HIS A 98 -10.57 5.03 -0.28
CA HIS A 98 -10.81 3.73 -0.89
C HIS A 98 -11.68 2.74 -0.06
N GLN A 99 -12.49 3.27 0.87
CA GLN A 99 -13.38 2.48 1.73
C GLN A 99 -14.85 3.00 1.65
N PRO A 100 -15.57 2.77 0.54
CA PRO A 100 -15.19 2.02 -0.68
C PRO A 100 -14.45 2.86 -1.72
N VAL A 101 -13.86 2.21 -2.72
CA VAL A 101 -13.48 2.85 -3.99
C VAL A 101 -14.77 3.24 -4.73
N LEU A 102 -14.94 4.53 -5.07
CA LEU A 102 -16.13 5.04 -5.73
C LEU A 102 -16.07 4.90 -7.25
N ALA A 103 -14.87 4.99 -7.85
CA ALA A 103 -14.66 4.69 -9.26
C ALA A 103 -14.96 3.20 -9.58
N ASP A 104 -15.11 2.87 -10.85
CA ASP A 104 -15.35 1.49 -11.30
C ASP A 104 -14.09 0.63 -11.16
N LYS A 105 -12.90 1.23 -11.34
CA LYS A 105 -11.58 0.59 -11.15
C LYS A 105 -10.61 1.51 -10.41
N ILE A 106 -9.64 0.88 -9.74
CA ILE A 106 -8.48 1.55 -9.15
C ILE A 106 -7.18 0.94 -9.67
N ALA A 107 -6.30 1.80 -10.17
CA ALA A 107 -4.93 1.47 -10.56
C ALA A 107 -4.03 1.51 -9.32
N CYS A 108 -3.69 0.35 -8.79
CA CYS A 108 -2.91 0.19 -7.56
C CYS A 108 -1.40 0.21 -7.83
N LEU A 109 -0.62 0.72 -6.86
CA LEU A 109 0.83 0.79 -6.95
C LEU A 109 1.48 -0.59 -7.06
N GLY A 110 1.07 -1.52 -6.22
CA GLY A 110 1.64 -2.86 -6.12
C GLY A 110 0.65 -3.87 -5.53
N SER A 111 1.15 -5.07 -5.31
CA SER A 111 0.35 -6.18 -4.79
C SER A 111 -0.13 -5.92 -3.36
N GLU A 112 0.68 -5.25 -2.53
CA GLU A 112 0.34 -4.88 -1.16
C GLU A 112 -0.94 -4.02 -1.13
N SER A 113 -0.95 -2.88 -1.83
CA SER A 113 -2.12 -1.99 -1.83
C SER A 113 -3.33 -2.63 -2.51
N ALA A 114 -3.13 -3.44 -3.55
CA ALA A 114 -4.23 -4.18 -4.18
C ALA A 114 -4.86 -5.20 -3.23
N ARG A 115 -4.07 -5.93 -2.42
CA ARG A 115 -4.60 -6.84 -1.38
C ARG A 115 -5.37 -6.06 -0.31
N GLN A 116 -4.81 -4.96 0.17
CA GLN A 116 -5.42 -4.17 1.23
C GLN A 116 -6.73 -3.51 0.78
N ILE A 117 -6.71 -2.84 -0.37
CA ILE A 117 -7.89 -2.20 -0.95
C ILE A 117 -8.94 -3.26 -1.33
N GLY A 118 -8.51 -4.40 -1.84
CA GLY A 118 -9.38 -5.54 -2.12
C GLY A 118 -10.07 -6.06 -0.86
N ALA A 119 -9.33 -6.20 0.25
CA ALA A 119 -9.86 -6.62 1.56
C ALA A 119 -10.90 -5.64 2.14
N TRP A 120 -10.85 -4.36 1.76
CA TRP A 120 -11.88 -3.37 2.10
C TRP A 120 -13.14 -3.46 1.23
N GLY A 121 -13.37 -4.59 0.56
CA GLY A 121 -14.56 -4.86 -0.23
C GLY A 121 -14.45 -4.45 -1.71
N ASN A 122 -13.25 -4.12 -2.20
CA ASN A 122 -13.05 -3.67 -3.58
C ASN A 122 -12.35 -4.70 -4.48
N ALA A 123 -12.40 -5.99 -4.15
CA ALA A 123 -11.65 -7.05 -4.86
C ALA A 123 -11.89 -7.08 -6.38
N SER A 124 -13.10 -6.72 -6.86
CA SER A 124 -13.41 -6.65 -8.28
C SER A 124 -12.96 -5.37 -8.98
N LYS A 125 -12.47 -4.38 -8.21
CA LYS A 125 -12.08 -3.06 -8.73
C LYS A 125 -10.58 -2.88 -8.86
N VAL A 126 -9.77 -3.65 -8.11
CA VAL A 126 -8.31 -3.48 -8.06
C VAL A 126 -7.62 -4.00 -9.31
N GLU A 127 -6.70 -3.20 -9.86
CA GLU A 127 -5.80 -3.56 -10.96
C GLU A 127 -4.39 -3.09 -10.60
N VAL A 128 -3.39 -3.96 -10.69
CA VAL A 128 -2.01 -3.60 -10.35
C VAL A 128 -1.31 -3.00 -11.57
N THR A 129 -0.96 -1.73 -11.49
CA THR A 129 -0.34 -1.00 -12.61
C THR A 129 1.06 -0.46 -12.31
N GLY A 130 1.41 -0.26 -11.06
CA GLY A 130 2.52 0.57 -10.65
C GLY A 130 2.13 2.04 -10.56
N MET A 131 3.13 2.90 -10.42
CA MET A 131 2.95 4.34 -10.24
C MET A 131 3.59 5.12 -11.39
N PRO A 132 2.81 5.68 -12.35
CA PRO A 132 3.33 6.34 -13.54
C PRO A 132 4.36 7.45 -13.26
N ARG A 133 4.16 8.23 -12.18
CA ARG A 133 5.11 9.30 -11.83
C ARG A 133 6.50 8.79 -11.44
N LEU A 134 6.67 7.51 -11.14
CA LEU A 134 7.97 6.89 -10.85
C LEU A 134 8.64 6.29 -12.10
N ASP A 135 7.95 6.22 -13.24
CA ASP A 135 8.52 5.68 -14.48
C ASP A 135 9.85 6.36 -14.89
N PRO A 136 10.01 7.69 -14.76
CA PRO A 136 11.32 8.32 -15.04
C PRO A 136 12.43 7.85 -14.09
N LEU A 137 12.07 7.47 -12.85
CA LEU A 137 13.02 6.99 -11.85
C LEU A 137 13.51 5.57 -12.17
N LEU A 138 12.63 4.71 -12.67
CA LEU A 138 12.96 3.34 -13.09
C LEU A 138 13.98 3.28 -14.25
N LYS A 139 14.10 4.36 -15.01
CA LYS A 139 15.08 4.49 -16.10
C LYS A 139 16.47 4.93 -15.63
N ARG A 140 16.58 5.37 -14.37
CA ARG A 140 17.85 5.83 -13.80
C ARG A 140 18.65 4.64 -13.28
N THR A 141 19.95 4.65 -13.55
CA THR A 141 20.88 3.69 -12.96
C THR A 141 21.47 4.31 -11.71
N PRO A 142 21.28 3.69 -10.53
CA PRO A 142 21.91 4.20 -9.31
C PRO A 142 23.42 4.36 -9.49
N PRO A 143 24.03 5.44 -9.02
CA PRO A 143 25.47 5.63 -9.15
C PRO A 143 26.20 4.57 -8.32
N LYS A 144 27.11 3.82 -8.97
CA LYS A 144 27.90 2.75 -8.34
C LYS A 144 29.06 3.26 -7.49
N VAL A 145 29.41 4.53 -7.64
CA VAL A 145 30.60 5.11 -6.99
C VAL A 145 30.21 5.89 -5.75
N ARG A 146 30.71 5.42 -4.60
CA ARG A 146 30.67 6.22 -3.36
C ARG A 146 31.50 7.48 -3.56
N ARG A 147 30.90 8.64 -3.33
CA ARG A 147 31.59 9.92 -3.28
C ARG A 147 32.40 10.03 -1.98
N PRO A 148 33.46 10.84 -1.93
CA PRO A 148 34.09 11.15 -0.66
C PRO A 148 33.09 11.83 0.28
N GLY A 149 32.99 11.35 1.52
CA GLY A 149 32.04 11.80 2.52
C GLY A 149 30.73 11.01 2.54
N THR A 150 30.18 10.88 3.73
CA THR A 150 28.94 10.15 3.99
C THR A 150 27.77 11.12 4.05
N ARG A 151 26.70 10.86 3.30
CA ARG A 151 25.51 11.73 3.22
C ARG A 151 24.24 10.95 3.53
N ILE A 152 23.43 11.49 4.41
CA ILE A 152 22.10 10.95 4.73
C ILE A 152 21.02 12.00 4.41
N LEU A 153 20.00 11.56 3.69
CA LEU A 153 18.82 12.39 3.42
C LEU A 153 17.75 12.10 4.47
N VAL A 154 17.35 13.14 5.21
CA VAL A 154 16.22 13.07 6.14
C VAL A 154 15.02 13.77 5.55
N MET A 155 13.91 13.04 5.40
CA MET A 155 12.70 13.55 4.76
C MET A 155 11.45 13.37 5.61
N THR A 156 10.42 14.14 5.28
CA THR A 156 9.08 13.96 5.85
C THR A 156 8.02 13.81 4.77
N ALA A 157 6.90 13.17 5.14
CA ALA A 157 5.67 13.24 4.38
C ALA A 157 5.22 14.70 4.20
N LYS A 158 4.44 14.99 3.16
CA LYS A 158 3.87 16.32 2.89
C LYS A 158 3.08 16.88 4.08
N LYS A 159 2.41 16.00 4.83
CA LYS A 159 1.73 16.32 6.10
C LYS A 159 2.47 15.61 7.23
N PRO A 160 3.09 16.33 8.19
CA PRO A 160 3.81 15.72 9.31
C PRO A 160 2.87 15.03 10.30
N GLY A 161 1.60 15.43 10.35
CA GLY A 161 0.52 14.84 11.11
C GLY A 161 -0.82 15.38 10.65
N PHE A 162 -1.89 14.69 11.00
CA PHE A 162 -3.28 15.09 10.75
C PHE A 162 -3.87 15.85 11.95
N THR A 163 -3.24 15.72 13.12
CA THR A 163 -3.56 16.47 14.34
C THR A 163 -2.31 17.16 14.91
N PRO A 164 -2.47 18.16 15.82
CA PRO A 164 -1.36 18.77 16.51
C PRO A 164 -0.50 17.77 17.28
N GLU A 165 -1.12 16.77 17.93
CA GLU A 165 -0.45 15.76 18.72
C GLU A 165 0.43 14.85 17.82
N GLN A 166 -0.10 14.44 16.68
CA GLN A 166 0.67 13.69 15.69
C GLN A 166 1.84 14.52 15.16
N THR A 167 1.63 15.79 14.90
CA THR A 167 2.70 16.70 14.48
C THR A 167 3.78 16.83 15.55
N ALA A 168 3.38 16.91 16.84
CA ALA A 168 4.33 16.97 17.94
C ALA A 168 5.20 15.71 18.06
N VAL A 169 4.62 14.53 17.84
CA VAL A 169 5.38 13.26 17.82
C VAL A 169 6.39 13.26 16.67
N THR A 170 5.99 13.71 15.47
CA THR A 170 6.91 13.82 14.32
C THR A 170 8.03 14.81 14.60
N VAL A 171 7.73 15.97 15.19
CA VAL A 171 8.75 16.98 15.58
C VAL A 171 9.73 16.39 16.59
N ARG A 172 9.24 15.65 17.60
CA ARG A 172 10.10 14.97 18.58
C ARG A 172 11.05 14.00 17.89
N SER A 173 10.55 13.11 17.03
CA SER A 173 11.40 12.15 16.33
C SER A 173 12.48 12.80 15.48
N LEU A 174 12.17 13.93 14.82
CA LEU A 174 13.13 14.68 14.03
C LEU A 174 14.17 15.41 14.90
N ARG A 175 13.78 15.90 16.09
CA ARG A 175 14.72 16.49 17.07
C ARG A 175 15.73 15.45 17.57
N ASP A 176 15.26 14.24 17.86
CA ASP A 176 16.13 13.15 18.30
C ASP A 176 17.11 12.75 17.19
N VAL A 177 16.64 12.65 15.94
CA VAL A 177 17.50 12.42 14.77
C VAL A 177 18.54 13.55 14.62
N LYS A 178 18.10 14.81 14.73
CA LYS A 178 19.02 15.97 14.66
C LYS A 178 20.07 15.91 15.77
N ALA A 179 19.64 15.70 17.01
CA ALA A 179 20.56 15.64 18.16
C ALA A 179 21.61 14.54 17.98
N HIS A 180 21.24 13.37 17.41
CA HIS A 180 22.19 12.33 17.08
C HIS A 180 23.24 12.79 16.08
N PHE A 181 22.82 13.42 14.97
CA PHE A 181 23.75 13.89 13.93
C PHE A 181 24.61 15.08 14.37
N ASP A 182 24.08 15.95 15.23
CA ASP A 182 24.86 17.04 15.82
C ASP A 182 26.01 16.49 16.71
N ALA A 183 25.84 15.30 17.28
CA ALA A 183 26.82 14.65 18.13
C ALA A 183 27.80 13.74 17.36
N VAL A 184 27.50 13.36 16.12
CA VAL A 184 28.32 12.43 15.31
C VAL A 184 28.97 13.17 14.15
N PRO A 185 30.27 13.51 14.23
CA PRO A 185 30.95 14.24 13.15
C PRO A 185 31.15 13.33 11.91
N GLY A 186 31.32 13.95 10.75
CA GLY A 186 31.67 13.26 9.50
C GLY A 186 30.50 12.79 8.66
N ILE A 187 29.26 13.00 9.09
CA ILE A 187 28.06 12.71 8.32
C ILE A 187 27.41 14.04 7.90
N GLU A 188 27.28 14.27 6.60
CA GLU A 188 26.50 15.38 6.05
C GLU A 188 25.03 15.00 6.03
N VAL A 189 24.18 15.75 6.73
CA VAL A 189 22.72 15.55 6.73
C VAL A 189 22.05 16.54 5.82
N ILE A 190 21.33 16.03 4.84
CA ILE A 190 20.50 16.83 3.93
C ILE A 190 19.05 16.72 4.40
N TRP A 191 18.44 17.85 4.70
CA TRP A 191 17.06 17.91 5.18
C TRP A 191 16.11 18.28 4.03
N ARG A 192 15.02 17.53 3.89
CA ARG A 192 13.92 17.80 2.96
C ARG A 192 12.59 17.69 3.70
N LEU A 193 12.28 18.76 4.42
CA LEU A 193 11.19 18.82 5.39
C LEU A 193 10.02 19.67 4.88
N SER A 194 8.81 19.32 5.27
CA SER A 194 7.58 20.03 4.89
C SER A 194 7.04 20.92 6.02
N LYS A 195 6.22 21.91 5.65
CA LYS A 195 5.38 22.70 6.55
C LYS A 195 6.11 23.43 7.69
N GLY A 196 7.25 24.06 7.42
CA GLY A 196 7.96 24.86 8.42
C GLY A 196 8.62 24.05 9.53
N LEU A 197 8.77 22.74 9.34
CA LEU A 197 9.51 21.88 10.27
C LEU A 197 10.99 22.26 10.34
N ASP A 198 11.54 22.76 9.26
CA ASP A 198 12.90 23.30 9.17
C ASP A 198 13.11 24.48 10.11
N GLU A 199 12.17 25.42 10.18
CA GLU A 199 12.21 26.56 11.11
C GLU A 199 12.14 26.05 12.56
N THR A 200 11.27 25.07 12.83
CA THR A 200 11.13 24.45 14.16
C THR A 200 12.39 23.72 14.62
N LEU A 201 13.17 23.19 13.69
CA LEU A 201 14.40 22.41 13.96
C LEU A 201 15.67 23.26 13.81
N GLY A 202 15.59 24.43 13.21
CA GLY A 202 16.75 25.28 12.90
C GLY A 202 17.71 24.62 11.91
N VAL A 203 17.17 24.02 10.82
CA VAL A 203 17.94 23.34 9.78
C VAL A 203 17.71 23.96 8.41
N ASP A 204 18.71 23.83 7.53
CA ASP A 204 18.57 24.18 6.11
C ASP A 204 17.70 23.17 5.38
N ASN A 205 16.74 23.63 4.58
CA ASN A 205 15.69 22.79 3.99
C ASN A 205 15.72 22.81 2.47
N ARG A 206 16.11 21.68 1.86
CA ARG A 206 16.16 21.51 0.41
C ARG A 206 14.78 21.51 -0.28
N LEU A 207 13.69 21.34 0.46
CA LEU A 207 12.36 21.48 -0.14
C LEU A 207 12.05 22.93 -0.57
N LYS A 208 12.67 23.91 0.10
CA LYS A 208 12.56 25.35 -0.23
C LYS A 208 13.56 25.79 -1.31
N ASP A 209 14.46 24.91 -1.70
CA ASP A 209 15.44 25.20 -2.74
C ASP A 209 14.72 25.28 -4.10
N THR A 210 14.70 26.49 -4.67
CA THR A 210 14.10 26.77 -5.98
C THR A 210 15.00 26.38 -7.16
N SER A 211 16.15 25.76 -6.88
CA SER A 211 17.10 25.29 -7.92
C SER A 211 16.51 24.18 -8.82
N GLY A 212 15.29 23.70 -8.53
CA GLY A 212 14.62 22.65 -9.29
C GLY A 212 15.20 21.25 -9.06
N LEU A 213 15.94 21.06 -7.97
CA LEU A 213 16.52 19.78 -7.64
C LEU A 213 15.40 18.79 -7.27
N GLU A 214 15.01 17.96 -8.22
CA GLU A 214 14.04 16.89 -7.98
C GLU A 214 14.56 15.88 -6.96
N LEU A 215 13.65 15.22 -6.23
CA LEU A 215 14.00 14.19 -5.25
C LEU A 215 14.91 13.11 -5.84
N ALA A 216 14.71 12.73 -7.10
CA ALA A 216 15.56 11.78 -7.81
C ALA A 216 17.04 12.20 -7.84
N ALA A 217 17.31 13.48 -8.12
CA ALA A 217 18.67 14.00 -8.16
C ALA A 217 19.30 14.06 -6.75
N LEU A 218 18.51 14.33 -5.71
CA LEU A 218 18.98 14.23 -4.32
C LEU A 218 19.33 12.79 -3.96
N LEU A 219 18.47 11.82 -4.31
CA LEU A 219 18.70 10.39 -4.07
C LEU A 219 19.98 9.87 -4.75
N GLU A 220 20.39 10.45 -5.87
CA GLU A 220 21.68 10.12 -6.52
C GLU A 220 22.89 10.56 -5.68
N THR A 221 22.72 11.57 -4.83
CA THR A 221 23.82 12.21 -4.08
C THR A 221 23.98 11.73 -2.65
N VAL A 222 23.12 10.85 -2.15
CA VAL A 222 23.10 10.40 -0.77
C VAL A 222 23.38 8.90 -0.67
N ASP A 223 23.90 8.47 0.46
CA ASP A 223 24.22 7.06 0.74
C ASP A 223 23.03 6.32 1.36
N ALA A 224 22.23 7.02 2.16
CA ALA A 224 21.09 6.44 2.85
C ALA A 224 19.96 7.47 3.06
N VAL A 225 18.78 6.97 3.43
CA VAL A 225 17.57 7.78 3.62
C VAL A 225 16.90 7.44 4.95
N ILE A 226 16.49 8.47 5.69
CA ILE A 226 15.58 8.35 6.82
C ILE A 226 14.33 9.17 6.46
N THR A 227 13.16 8.56 6.49
CA THR A 227 11.92 9.27 6.12
C THR A 227 10.73 8.84 6.97
N THR A 228 9.84 9.78 7.29
CA THR A 228 8.53 9.40 7.82
C THR A 228 7.76 8.59 6.78
N PRO A 229 6.78 7.74 7.18
CA PRO A 229 5.98 6.97 6.23
C PRO A 229 5.42 7.85 5.11
N SER A 230 5.86 7.61 3.89
CA SER A 230 5.46 8.35 2.68
C SER A 230 5.89 7.60 1.42
N THR A 231 5.37 8.00 0.27
CA THR A 231 5.76 7.42 -1.03
C THR A 231 7.26 7.59 -1.33
N ALA A 232 7.95 8.53 -0.68
CA ALA A 232 9.39 8.71 -0.80
C ALA A 232 10.20 7.47 -0.35
N ILE A 233 9.61 6.58 0.47
CA ILE A 233 10.19 5.26 0.79
C ILE A 233 10.40 4.47 -0.52
N LEU A 234 9.37 4.39 -1.37
CA LEU A 234 9.46 3.66 -2.63
C LEU A 234 10.46 4.30 -3.59
N GLU A 235 10.50 5.64 -3.64
CA GLU A 235 11.47 6.38 -4.46
C GLU A 235 12.91 6.08 -4.04
N ALA A 236 13.18 6.02 -2.73
CA ALA A 236 14.49 5.65 -2.19
C ALA A 236 14.85 4.19 -2.49
N MET A 237 13.89 3.26 -2.35
CA MET A 237 14.10 1.84 -2.64
C MET A 237 14.36 1.59 -4.13
N VAL A 238 13.64 2.26 -5.05
CA VAL A 238 13.87 2.21 -6.49
C VAL A 238 15.29 2.66 -6.84
N MET A 239 15.80 3.67 -6.12
CA MET A 239 17.17 4.17 -6.29
C MET A 239 18.20 3.34 -5.49
N GLU A 240 17.81 2.14 -5.01
CA GLU A 240 18.67 1.23 -4.23
C GLU A 240 19.34 1.89 -3.02
N ARG A 241 18.70 2.92 -2.44
CA ARG A 241 19.19 3.53 -1.21
C ARG A 241 18.67 2.75 -0.02
N PRO A 242 19.55 2.39 0.96
CA PRO A 242 19.10 1.91 2.25
C PRO A 242 18.14 2.94 2.85
N VAL A 243 16.92 2.51 3.24
CA VAL A 243 15.91 3.43 3.76
C VAL A 243 15.36 2.96 5.09
N ALA A 244 15.38 3.85 6.09
CA ALA A 244 14.72 3.66 7.37
C ALA A 244 13.42 4.45 7.44
N ALA A 245 12.35 3.79 7.88
CA ALA A 245 11.13 4.47 8.28
C ALA A 245 11.31 5.08 9.68
N LEU A 246 11.12 6.40 9.79
CA LEU A 246 11.07 7.13 11.06
C LEU A 246 9.62 7.19 11.52
N ASP A 247 9.24 6.34 12.47
CA ASP A 247 7.87 6.16 12.90
C ASP A 247 7.73 6.01 14.42
N TYR A 248 7.76 7.12 15.13
CA TYR A 248 7.53 7.18 16.58
C TYR A 248 6.05 7.01 16.97
N HIS A 249 5.15 7.01 15.99
CA HIS A 249 3.74 6.72 16.24
C HIS A 249 3.52 5.24 16.51
N ASN A 250 4.43 4.40 16.01
CA ASN A 250 4.38 2.94 16.16
C ASN A 250 3.03 2.34 15.76
N VAL A 251 2.47 2.85 14.65
CA VAL A 251 1.22 2.35 14.07
C VAL A 251 1.49 1.27 13.02
N PRO A 252 0.49 0.47 12.65
CA PRO A 252 0.63 -0.50 11.56
C PRO A 252 1.07 0.18 10.27
N ARG A 253 2.00 -0.43 9.54
CA ARG A 253 2.50 0.07 8.26
C ARG A 253 2.12 -0.89 7.14
N PHE A 254 1.57 -0.35 6.09
CA PHE A 254 1.27 -1.11 4.88
C PHE A 254 2.55 -1.35 4.08
N VAL A 255 3.37 -0.32 3.88
CA VAL A 255 4.67 -0.46 3.24
C VAL A 255 5.75 -0.76 4.28
N GLN A 256 6.44 -1.88 4.12
CA GLN A 256 7.51 -2.30 5.00
C GLN A 256 8.87 -1.74 4.56
N THR A 257 9.79 -1.60 5.52
CA THR A 257 11.18 -1.21 5.30
C THR A 257 12.11 -2.14 6.05
N ALA A 258 13.34 -2.32 5.56
CA ALA A 258 14.32 -3.15 6.25
C ALA A 258 14.83 -2.53 7.57
N TRP A 259 14.64 -1.23 7.73
CA TRP A 259 15.02 -0.50 8.95
C TRP A 259 13.87 0.36 9.43
N THR A 260 13.72 0.43 10.75
CA THR A 260 12.72 1.26 11.41
C THR A 260 13.34 1.96 12.62
N ILE A 261 13.05 3.23 12.75
CA ILE A 261 13.37 4.05 13.92
C ILE A 261 12.06 4.40 14.60
N SER A 262 11.71 3.70 15.67
CA SER A 262 10.46 3.91 16.43
C SER A 262 10.70 4.54 17.81
N ALA A 263 11.96 4.71 18.20
CA ALA A 263 12.37 5.39 19.43
C ALA A 263 13.79 5.95 19.28
N GLN A 264 14.16 6.87 20.17
CA GLN A 264 15.48 7.52 20.16
C GLN A 264 16.62 6.52 20.22
N GLU A 265 16.48 5.46 21.01
CA GLU A 265 17.47 4.42 21.25
C GLU A 265 17.83 3.64 19.98
N HIS A 266 16.93 3.61 18.99
CA HIS A 266 17.16 2.92 17.73
C HIS A 266 18.06 3.70 16.77
N ILE A 267 18.18 5.03 16.93
CA ILE A 267 18.79 5.91 15.93
C ILE A 267 20.24 5.50 15.65
N ALA A 268 21.06 5.38 16.69
CA ALA A 268 22.48 5.11 16.52
C ALA A 268 22.77 3.78 15.81
N ALA A 269 22.06 2.71 16.23
CA ALA A 269 22.23 1.39 15.63
C ALA A 269 21.73 1.35 14.17
N VAL A 270 20.56 1.95 13.92
CA VAL A 270 20.00 1.99 12.57
C VAL A 270 20.85 2.85 11.63
N VAL A 271 21.36 4.00 12.07
CA VAL A 271 22.26 4.84 11.26
C VAL A 271 23.53 4.07 10.89
N ALA A 272 24.16 3.37 11.84
CA ALA A 272 25.34 2.55 11.56
C ALA A 272 25.04 1.48 10.49
N GLU A 273 23.90 0.78 10.60
CA GLU A 273 23.51 -0.23 9.63
C GLU A 273 23.11 0.36 8.26
N LEU A 274 22.54 1.55 8.20
CA LEU A 274 22.23 2.23 6.95
C LEU A 274 23.50 2.60 6.17
N LEU A 275 24.57 2.93 6.86
CA LEU A 275 25.84 3.32 6.23
C LEU A 275 26.65 2.12 5.77
N GLU A 276 26.50 0.97 6.45
CA GLU A 276 27.11 -0.32 6.09
C GLU A 276 26.02 -1.39 5.97
N PRO A 277 25.13 -1.29 4.97
CA PRO A 277 23.94 -2.12 4.89
C PRO A 277 24.33 -3.58 4.62
N HIS A 278 23.85 -4.47 5.47
CA HIS A 278 24.03 -5.89 5.27
C HIS A 278 23.29 -6.36 4.01
N PRO A 279 23.91 -7.16 3.12
CA PRO A 279 23.28 -7.60 1.86
C PRO A 279 21.90 -8.26 2.04
N ARG A 280 21.67 -9.00 3.13
CA ARG A 280 20.37 -9.62 3.45
C ARG A 280 19.29 -8.58 3.71
N LYS A 281 19.59 -7.50 4.42
CA LYS A 281 18.63 -6.40 4.63
C LYS A 281 18.32 -5.65 3.34
N MET A 282 19.31 -5.49 2.47
CA MET A 282 19.08 -4.94 1.13
C MET A 282 18.24 -5.88 0.25
N ALA A 283 18.41 -7.20 0.37
CA ALA A 283 17.54 -8.17 -0.29
C ALA A 283 16.09 -8.05 0.21
N PHE A 284 15.91 -8.02 1.53
CA PHE A 284 14.58 -7.80 2.13
C PHE A 284 13.94 -6.47 1.71
N GLN A 285 14.74 -5.40 1.60
CA GLN A 285 14.23 -4.11 1.08
C GLN A 285 13.74 -4.23 -0.37
N ARG A 286 14.42 -5.00 -1.22
CA ARG A 286 13.96 -5.26 -2.60
C ARG A 286 12.65 -6.03 -2.61
N ASP A 287 12.47 -7.04 -1.75
CA ASP A 287 11.20 -7.76 -1.64
C ASP A 287 10.07 -6.85 -1.17
N CYS A 288 10.34 -5.96 -0.20
CA CYS A 288 9.37 -4.95 0.23
C CYS A 288 8.99 -4.01 -0.93
N LEU A 289 9.96 -3.62 -1.76
CA LEU A 289 9.70 -2.80 -2.95
C LEU A 289 8.83 -3.56 -3.95
N ASP A 290 9.18 -4.80 -4.29
CA ASP A 290 8.46 -5.61 -5.28
C ASP A 290 6.99 -5.88 -4.89
N ASP A 291 6.72 -6.00 -3.57
CA ASP A 291 5.35 -6.12 -3.07
C ASP A 291 4.58 -4.79 -3.11
N SER A 292 5.27 -3.68 -2.79
CA SER A 292 4.63 -2.37 -2.65
C SER A 292 4.52 -1.59 -3.96
N LEU A 293 5.36 -1.90 -4.97
CA LEU A 293 5.39 -1.22 -6.25
C LEU A 293 5.60 -2.21 -7.39
N ALA A 294 4.69 -2.23 -8.36
CA ALA A 294 4.89 -2.98 -9.60
C ALA A 294 5.90 -2.26 -10.49
N CYS A 295 7.19 -2.55 -10.32
CA CYS A 295 8.31 -1.87 -10.97
C CYS A 295 9.09 -2.74 -11.98
N ALA A 296 8.60 -3.93 -12.34
CA ALA A 296 9.22 -4.76 -13.39
C ALA A 296 9.23 -4.11 -14.78
N GLY A 297 8.52 -3.00 -14.96
CA GLY A 297 8.47 -2.15 -16.14
C GLY A 297 7.68 -0.87 -15.87
N PRO A 298 7.60 0.05 -16.82
CA PRO A 298 6.91 1.32 -16.63
C PRO A 298 5.41 1.13 -16.40
N ALA A 299 4.84 1.95 -15.52
CA ALA A 299 3.43 1.92 -15.16
C ALA A 299 2.53 2.60 -16.19
N ALA A 300 3.01 3.64 -16.88
CA ALA A 300 2.22 4.40 -17.83
C ALA A 300 1.61 3.53 -18.97
N PRO A 301 2.33 2.60 -19.60
CA PRO A 301 1.75 1.67 -20.57
C PRO A 301 0.65 0.79 -19.98
N ARG A 302 0.81 0.33 -18.73
CA ARG A 302 -0.19 -0.52 -18.06
C ARG A 302 -1.48 0.26 -17.73
N VAL A 303 -1.35 1.51 -17.28
CA VAL A 303 -2.50 2.38 -17.05
C VAL A 303 -3.21 2.70 -18.37
N ALA A 304 -2.47 3.01 -19.44
CA ALA A 304 -3.05 3.24 -20.77
C ALA A 304 -3.82 2.01 -21.28
N LEU A 305 -3.22 0.81 -21.16
CA LEU A 305 -3.88 -0.45 -21.53
C LEU A 305 -5.14 -0.70 -20.68
N LEU A 306 -5.09 -0.40 -19.37
CA LEU A 306 -6.26 -0.51 -18.51
C LEU A 306 -7.40 0.41 -18.98
N MET A 307 -7.11 1.67 -19.31
CA MET A 307 -8.09 2.62 -19.86
C MET A 307 -8.71 2.10 -21.15
N GLU A 308 -7.91 1.62 -22.09
CA GLU A 308 -8.38 1.03 -23.34
C GLU A 308 -9.32 -0.16 -23.12
N ARG A 309 -8.95 -1.08 -22.23
CA ARG A 309 -9.77 -2.25 -21.90
C ARG A 309 -11.08 -1.87 -21.17
N MET A 310 -11.05 -0.85 -20.30
CA MET A 310 -12.24 -0.32 -19.65
C MET A 310 -13.22 0.29 -20.67
N ILE A 311 -12.73 1.11 -21.60
CA ILE A 311 -13.52 1.72 -22.65
C ILE A 311 -14.13 0.66 -23.56
N ALA A 312 -13.35 -0.32 -23.99
CA ALA A 312 -13.81 -1.42 -24.83
C ALA A 312 -14.89 -2.25 -24.13
N ALA A 313 -14.71 -2.59 -22.86
CA ALA A 313 -15.67 -3.35 -22.07
C ALA A 313 -16.97 -2.53 -21.85
N GLY A 314 -16.87 -1.22 -21.62
CA GLY A 314 -18.00 -0.32 -21.48
C GLY A 314 -18.85 -0.26 -22.78
N LYS A 315 -18.19 -0.13 -23.93
CA LYS A 315 -18.85 -0.13 -25.25
C LYS A 315 -19.52 -1.48 -25.56
N ALA A 316 -18.86 -2.59 -25.27
CA ALA A 316 -19.42 -3.93 -25.48
C ALA A 316 -20.66 -4.17 -24.59
N GLY A 317 -20.62 -3.76 -23.33
CA GLY A 317 -21.75 -3.88 -22.41
C GLY A 317 -22.96 -3.03 -22.83
N ALA A 318 -22.72 -1.84 -23.39
CA ALA A 318 -23.77 -0.97 -23.93
C ALA A 318 -24.43 -1.60 -25.18
N GLN A 319 -23.64 -2.18 -26.09
CA GLN A 319 -24.14 -2.87 -27.30
C GLN A 319 -24.98 -4.11 -26.96
N ALA A 320 -24.62 -4.82 -25.89
CA ALA A 320 -25.39 -5.99 -25.40
C ALA A 320 -26.73 -5.62 -24.71
N GLY A 321 -27.13 -4.35 -24.71
CA GLY A 321 -28.40 -3.89 -24.12
C GLY A 321 -28.40 -3.83 -22.59
N GLY A 322 -27.24 -3.92 -21.95
CA GLY A 322 -27.10 -3.82 -20.49
C GLY A 322 -27.49 -2.45 -19.95
N ASN A 323 -28.36 -2.40 -18.94
CA ASN A 323 -28.80 -1.15 -18.30
C ASN A 323 -27.77 -0.59 -17.30
N THR A 324 -26.73 -1.34 -16.93
CA THR A 324 -25.70 -0.94 -15.99
C THR A 324 -24.30 -1.25 -16.56
N LEU A 325 -23.35 -0.34 -16.29
CA LEU A 325 -21.95 -0.60 -16.59
C LEU A 325 -21.46 -1.74 -15.70
N ARG A 326 -20.92 -2.81 -16.33
CA ARG A 326 -20.27 -3.93 -15.63
C ARG A 326 -18.91 -4.17 -16.29
N LEU A 327 -17.85 -3.91 -15.54
CA LEU A 327 -16.51 -4.22 -15.97
C LEU A 327 -16.06 -5.60 -15.43
N PRO A 328 -15.31 -6.39 -16.18
CA PRO A 328 -14.69 -7.61 -15.67
C PRO A 328 -13.87 -7.36 -14.41
N PRO A 329 -13.82 -8.31 -13.46
CA PRO A 329 -13.08 -8.13 -12.20
C PRO A 329 -11.56 -7.96 -12.40
N ARG A 330 -11.00 -8.51 -13.49
CA ARG A 330 -9.58 -8.37 -13.84
C ARG A 330 -9.47 -8.02 -15.32
N LEU A 331 -9.18 -6.76 -15.59
CA LEU A 331 -9.01 -6.28 -16.98
C LEU A 331 -7.59 -6.49 -17.49
N LEU A 332 -6.58 -6.31 -16.64
CA LEU A 332 -5.18 -6.55 -17.01
C LEU A 332 -4.83 -8.05 -16.97
N GLY A 333 -5.63 -8.89 -16.31
CA GLY A 333 -5.31 -10.29 -16.10
C GLY A 333 -4.06 -10.42 -15.22
N ASP A 334 -3.26 -11.45 -15.48
CA ASP A 334 -1.98 -11.66 -14.78
C ASP A 334 -0.84 -10.80 -15.36
N ASP A 335 -1.06 -10.12 -16.50
CA ASP A 335 -0.07 -9.26 -17.17
C ASP A 335 0.30 -8.01 -16.35
N GLY A 336 -0.57 -7.60 -15.43
CA GLY A 336 -0.33 -6.48 -14.51
C GLY A 336 0.25 -6.91 -13.15
N MET A 337 0.24 -8.20 -12.88
CA MET A 337 0.86 -8.71 -11.65
C MET A 337 2.37 -8.58 -11.83
N SER A 338 2.96 -7.72 -11.05
CA SER A 338 4.38 -7.74 -10.78
C SER A 338 4.82 -9.20 -10.62
N ARG A 339 6.02 -9.52 -11.09
CA ARG A 339 6.71 -10.64 -10.50
C ARG A 339 6.62 -10.41 -8.98
N ALA A 340 5.73 -11.10 -8.29
CA ALA A 340 6.01 -11.45 -6.93
C ALA A 340 7.39 -12.07 -7.01
N GLY A 341 8.40 -11.33 -6.64
CA GLY A 341 9.75 -11.86 -6.64
C GLY A 341 9.62 -13.19 -5.93
N THR A 342 10.20 -14.25 -6.43
CA THR A 342 10.24 -15.49 -5.67
C THR A 342 10.78 -15.06 -4.32
N PRO A 343 10.01 -15.18 -3.21
CA PRO A 343 10.51 -14.70 -1.92
C PRO A 343 11.89 -15.35 -1.73
N PRO A 344 12.91 -14.57 -1.32
CA PRO A 344 14.23 -15.14 -1.14
C PRO A 344 14.10 -16.32 -0.21
N LYS A 345 14.69 -17.44 -0.59
CA LYS A 345 14.65 -18.63 0.25
C LYS A 345 15.31 -18.29 1.59
N LEU A 346 14.76 -18.82 2.66
CA LEU A 346 15.32 -18.59 4.01
C LEU A 346 16.82 -18.90 4.05
N SER A 347 17.27 -19.89 3.28
CA SER A 347 18.68 -20.23 3.08
C SER A 347 19.53 -19.16 2.37
N GLU A 348 18.90 -18.33 1.52
CA GLU A 348 19.56 -17.20 0.86
C GLU A 348 19.68 -16.01 1.82
N LEU A 349 18.65 -15.81 2.67
CA LEU A 349 18.65 -14.76 3.69
C LEU A 349 19.57 -15.11 4.88
N TYR A 350 19.65 -16.39 5.23
CA TYR A 350 20.37 -16.88 6.41
C TYR A 350 21.21 -18.13 6.07
N PRO A 351 22.24 -18.01 5.20
CA PRO A 351 23.02 -19.17 4.76
C PRO A 351 23.71 -19.90 5.91
N ASP A 352 24.09 -19.18 6.97
CA ASP A 352 24.74 -19.75 8.14
C ASP A 352 23.80 -20.47 9.10
N GLN A 353 22.47 -20.30 8.92
CA GLN A 353 21.43 -20.94 9.74
C GLN A 353 20.74 -22.09 9.03
N GLN A 354 21.17 -22.45 7.83
CA GLN A 354 20.50 -23.49 7.05
C GLN A 354 20.42 -24.83 7.79
N ALA A 355 21.46 -25.23 8.48
CA ALA A 355 21.50 -26.46 9.28
C ALA A 355 20.52 -26.41 10.46
N PHE A 356 20.46 -25.26 11.17
CA PHE A 356 19.54 -25.08 12.30
C PHE A 356 18.08 -24.98 11.84
N ALA A 357 17.82 -24.34 10.68
CA ALA A 357 16.46 -24.22 10.16
C ALA A 357 15.88 -25.59 9.74
N GLU A 358 16.68 -26.50 9.22
CA GLU A 358 16.22 -27.85 8.87
C GLU A 358 15.90 -28.69 10.12
N GLU A 359 16.72 -28.63 11.17
CA GLU A 359 16.45 -29.28 12.45
C GLU A 359 15.21 -28.69 13.13
N ASP A 360 15.08 -27.36 13.18
CA ASP A 360 13.92 -26.66 13.74
C ASP A 360 12.62 -26.97 12.97
N ILE A 361 12.68 -27.06 11.64
CA ILE A 361 11.52 -27.44 10.81
C ILE A 361 11.13 -28.88 11.08
N MET A 362 12.08 -29.82 11.18
CA MET A 362 11.80 -31.21 11.49
C MET A 362 11.23 -31.37 12.90
N GLU A 363 11.77 -30.65 13.90
CA GLU A 363 11.23 -30.65 15.25
C GLU A 363 9.82 -30.04 15.32
N MET A 364 9.59 -28.93 14.61
CA MET A 364 8.28 -28.30 14.49
C MET A 364 7.26 -29.20 13.81
N GLN A 365 7.64 -29.89 12.73
CA GLN A 365 6.78 -30.88 12.06
C GLN A 365 6.46 -32.05 12.99
N ALA A 366 7.44 -32.56 13.73
CA ALA A 366 7.24 -33.60 14.73
C ALA A 366 6.32 -33.15 15.87
N ARG A 367 6.42 -31.89 16.29
CA ARG A 367 5.54 -31.28 17.30
C ARG A 367 4.12 -31.12 16.79
N LEU A 368 3.94 -30.63 15.57
CA LEU A 368 2.64 -30.54 14.91
C LEU A 368 1.97 -31.91 14.76
N ALA A 369 2.72 -32.93 14.33
CA ALA A 369 2.22 -34.28 14.22
C ALA A 369 1.80 -34.87 15.59
N ARG A 370 2.51 -34.56 16.67
CA ARG A 370 2.12 -34.94 18.05
C ARG A 370 0.82 -34.23 18.49
N GLN A 371 0.70 -32.95 18.21
CA GLN A 371 -0.52 -32.18 18.50
C GLN A 371 -1.72 -32.68 17.72
N GLN A 372 -1.55 -32.99 16.43
CA GLN A 372 -2.60 -33.54 15.58
C GLN A 372 -3.13 -34.86 16.13
N ARG A 373 -2.24 -35.80 16.49
CA ARG A 373 -2.62 -37.08 17.13
C ARG A 373 -3.38 -36.84 18.43
N ARG A 374 -2.97 -35.85 19.22
CA ARG A 374 -3.64 -35.51 20.48
C ARG A 374 -5.06 -34.97 20.24
N ILE A 375 -5.23 -34.15 19.21
CA ILE A 375 -6.56 -33.67 18.80
C ILE A 375 -7.45 -34.82 18.38
N GLU A 376 -6.95 -35.76 17.54
CA GLU A 376 -7.70 -36.95 17.09
C GLU A 376 -8.11 -37.86 18.26
N GLU A 377 -7.22 -38.01 19.26
CA GLU A 377 -7.55 -38.76 20.48
C GLU A 377 -8.66 -38.08 21.29
N LEU A 378 -8.57 -36.76 21.46
CA LEU A 378 -9.59 -35.98 22.16
C LEU A 378 -10.93 -36.01 21.41
N GLU A 379 -10.93 -35.91 20.11
CA GLU A 379 -12.14 -36.05 19.29
C GLU A 379 -12.79 -37.43 19.44
N LYS A 380 -12.00 -38.50 19.48
CA LYS A 380 -12.50 -39.87 19.74
C LYS A 380 -13.14 -39.96 21.13
N VAL A 381 -12.54 -39.34 22.15
CA VAL A 381 -13.10 -39.32 23.51
C VAL A 381 -14.40 -38.51 23.55
N ILE A 382 -14.46 -37.36 22.87
CA ILE A 382 -15.66 -36.52 22.78
C ILE A 382 -16.78 -37.25 22.09
N ARG A 383 -16.50 -37.90 20.95
CA ARG A 383 -17.50 -38.75 20.23
C ARG A 383 -18.03 -39.88 21.11
N ARG A 384 -17.16 -40.59 21.83
CA ARG A 384 -17.60 -41.65 22.79
C ARG A 384 -18.49 -41.11 23.89
N ARG A 385 -18.14 -39.97 24.49
CA ARG A 385 -18.94 -39.31 25.51
C ARG A 385 -20.28 -38.81 24.97
N SER A 386 -20.32 -38.27 23.76
CA SER A 386 -21.55 -37.79 23.12
C SER A 386 -22.49 -38.97 22.80
N ILE A 387 -21.96 -40.13 22.35
CA ILE A 387 -22.73 -41.35 22.12
C ILE A 387 -23.27 -41.90 23.43
N LEU A 388 -22.44 -41.95 24.50
CA LEU A 388 -22.88 -42.41 25.81
C LEU A 388 -23.94 -41.49 26.40
N HIS A 389 -23.81 -40.18 26.24
CA HIS A 389 -24.82 -39.22 26.65
C HIS A 389 -26.15 -39.39 25.90
N ALA A 390 -26.08 -39.58 24.60
CA ALA A 390 -27.28 -39.86 23.76
C ALA A 390 -27.97 -41.17 24.15
N LEU A 391 -27.20 -42.23 24.43
CA LEU A 391 -27.74 -43.49 24.92
C LEU A 391 -28.37 -43.37 26.33
N TYR A 392 -27.75 -42.61 27.22
CA TYR A 392 -28.27 -42.35 28.54
C TYR A 392 -29.58 -41.55 28.49
N THR A 393 -29.64 -40.50 27.67
CA THR A 393 -30.87 -39.71 27.49
C THR A 393 -31.99 -40.52 26.84
N ALA A 394 -31.70 -41.38 25.85
CA ALA A 394 -32.65 -42.26 25.23
C ALA A 394 -33.17 -43.32 26.23
N GLY A 395 -32.28 -43.92 27.03
CA GLY A 395 -32.66 -44.85 28.10
C GLY A 395 -33.58 -44.25 29.16
N ARG A 396 -33.32 -43.01 29.58
CA ARG A 396 -34.21 -42.27 30.50
C ARG A 396 -35.59 -42.00 29.88
N PHE A 397 -35.64 -41.62 28.61
CA PHE A 397 -36.90 -41.38 27.92
C PHE A 397 -37.75 -42.65 27.84
N VAL A 398 -37.11 -43.82 27.60
CA VAL A 398 -37.80 -45.13 27.63
C VAL A 398 -38.28 -45.47 28.99
N GLN A 399 -37.49 -45.28 30.07
CA GLN A 399 -37.91 -45.51 31.44
C GLN A 399 -39.09 -44.63 31.89
N ASP A 400 -39.07 -43.34 31.51
CA ASP A 400 -40.15 -42.42 31.83
C ASP A 400 -41.43 -42.74 31.05
N SER A 401 -41.30 -43.21 29.80
CA SER A 401 -42.42 -43.68 28.97
C SER A 401 -43.06 -44.98 29.51
N ILE A 402 -42.28 -45.90 30.11
CA ILE A 402 -42.78 -47.11 30.78
C ILE A 402 -43.48 -46.75 32.08
N ARG A 403 -42.93 -45.83 32.89
CA ARG A 403 -43.55 -45.35 34.12
C ARG A 403 -44.90 -44.68 33.89
N HIS A 404 -45.03 -43.89 32.81
CA HIS A 404 -46.30 -43.28 32.43
C HIS A 404 -47.36 -44.28 31.96
N LYS A 405 -46.96 -45.39 31.37
CA LYS A 405 -47.90 -46.44 30.94
C LYS A 405 -48.36 -47.40 32.08
N THR A 406 -47.57 -47.53 33.14
CA THR A 406 -47.91 -48.40 34.30
C THR A 406 -48.56 -47.62 35.44
N GLY A 407 -48.62 -46.26 35.40
CA GLY A 407 -49.23 -45.43 36.43
C GLY A 407 -50.70 -45.05 36.17
N ASN A 408 -51.31 -45.44 35.07
CA ASN A 408 -52.75 -45.15 34.77
C ASN A 408 -53.64 -46.41 34.88
N GLY A 409 -53.33 -47.25 35.78
CA GLY A 409 -54.15 -48.46 36.05
C GLY A 409 -54.41 -48.64 37.52
N THR A 410 -55.14 -47.74 38.17
CA THR A 410 -55.97 -47.94 39.35
C THR A 410 -57.06 -46.87 39.40
#